data_521d67b8c9161bebef987af371f8d550
#
_entry.id   521d67b8c9161bebef987af371f8d550
#
_cell.length_a   1.000
_cell.length_b   1.000
_cell.length_c   1.000
_cell.angle_alpha   90.00
_cell.angle_beta   90.00
_cell.angle_gamma   90.00
#
_symmetry.space_group_name_H-M   'P 1'
#
loop_
_entity.id
_entity.type
_entity.pdbx_description
1 polymer ?
#
loop_
_entity_poly.entity_id
_entity_poly.type
_entity_poly.pdbx_seq_one_letter_code
_entity_poly.pdbx_strand_id
1 'polypeptide(L)'
;MTAPETLYGKTPEELDALCRDAGMPRFAARQIARWLYVRHVEDPLRMTDIAAAHRQRLAERFAPALRAPEHASVSADGTKKYLFRTLQGNFIESAYIPDGERATLCVSSQAGCRMGCRFCATGRQGLQQSLSAAEILNQIVSLPERDRLTNLVFMGMGEPLDNTDNVLRALEIITSEWGFGWSPTRITLSTAGVVPQLRRFLDSSKVHLAVSLHNPFPDERAEIMPVEKAWPIARVVDILREYDFTHQRRVSFEYIVMSGLNDSPRHIRELSRLLNGIKCRINLIRFHRIPGSPYFSPDAEAMIRFRDALTARGIQTTIRASRGEDIQAACGLLSTQMKNEPA
;
A
#
# COMPACT_ATOMS: atom_id res chain seq x y z
N MET A 1 14.52 -15.61 -13.19
CA MET A 1 13.54 -16.75 -13.27
C MET A 1 12.15 -16.15 -13.19
N THR A 2 11.23 -16.60 -14.03
CA THR A 2 9.80 -16.21 -13.91
C THR A 2 9.22 -16.77 -12.62
N ALA A 3 8.36 -16.00 -11.94
CA ALA A 3 7.66 -16.47 -10.75
C ALA A 3 6.80 -17.69 -11.09
N PRO A 4 6.68 -18.67 -10.18
CA PRO A 4 5.82 -19.83 -10.42
C PRO A 4 4.35 -19.39 -10.54
N GLU A 5 3.57 -20.10 -11.37
CA GLU A 5 2.14 -19.84 -11.49
C GLU A 5 1.43 -20.25 -10.19
N THR A 6 0.56 -19.37 -9.66
CA THR A 6 -0.19 -19.63 -8.44
C THR A 6 -1.69 -19.62 -8.72
N LEU A 7 -2.43 -20.46 -8.00
CA LEU A 7 -3.90 -20.45 -8.05
C LEU A 7 -4.46 -19.24 -7.29
N TYR A 8 -3.82 -18.87 -6.19
CA TYR A 8 -4.16 -17.71 -5.39
C TYR A 8 -3.87 -16.42 -6.16
N GLY A 9 -4.77 -15.44 -6.07
CA GLY A 9 -4.68 -14.17 -6.82
C GLY A 9 -5.39 -14.18 -8.19
N LYS A 10 -6.01 -15.29 -8.61
CA LYS A 10 -6.81 -15.36 -9.85
C LYS A 10 -8.23 -14.81 -9.63
N THR A 11 -8.75 -14.09 -10.63
CA THR A 11 -10.14 -13.61 -10.62
C THR A 11 -11.12 -14.73 -10.98
N PRO A 12 -12.44 -14.56 -10.75
CA PRO A 12 -13.44 -15.54 -11.17
C PRO A 12 -13.40 -15.87 -12.65
N GLU A 13 -13.13 -14.87 -13.51
CA GLU A 13 -13.03 -15.03 -14.96
C GLU A 13 -11.83 -15.91 -15.33
N GLU A 14 -10.68 -15.69 -14.67
CA GLU A 14 -9.48 -16.51 -14.84
C GLU A 14 -9.67 -17.93 -14.32
N LEU A 15 -10.37 -18.10 -13.20
CA LEU A 15 -10.73 -19.41 -12.66
C LEU A 15 -11.74 -20.14 -13.57
N ASP A 16 -12.69 -19.41 -14.17
CA ASP A 16 -13.64 -20.00 -15.13
C ASP A 16 -12.93 -20.46 -16.40
N ALA A 17 -12.01 -19.66 -16.95
CA ALA A 17 -11.18 -20.05 -18.08
C ALA A 17 -10.34 -21.29 -17.74
N LEU A 18 -9.67 -21.30 -16.59
CA LEU A 18 -8.90 -22.45 -16.10
C LEU A 18 -9.76 -23.73 -16.00
N CYS A 19 -10.97 -23.60 -15.43
CA CYS A 19 -11.87 -24.75 -15.27
C CYS A 19 -12.32 -25.30 -16.64
N ARG A 20 -12.63 -24.43 -17.59
CA ARG A 20 -12.97 -24.86 -18.96
C ARG A 20 -11.83 -25.64 -19.63
N ASP A 21 -10.61 -25.09 -19.56
CA ASP A 21 -9.42 -25.71 -20.14
C ASP A 21 -9.10 -27.07 -19.50
N ALA A 22 -9.39 -27.20 -18.19
CA ALA A 22 -9.20 -28.43 -17.43
C ALA A 22 -10.37 -29.44 -17.56
N GLY A 23 -11.42 -29.13 -18.34
CA GLY A 23 -12.62 -29.96 -18.46
C GLY A 23 -13.42 -30.10 -17.15
N MET A 24 -13.37 -29.08 -16.30
CA MET A 24 -14.10 -29.03 -15.04
C MET A 24 -15.52 -28.48 -15.24
N PRO A 25 -16.49 -28.86 -14.37
CA PRO A 25 -17.82 -28.25 -14.41
C PRO A 25 -17.76 -26.72 -14.21
N ARG A 26 -18.70 -25.98 -14.86
CA ARG A 26 -18.76 -24.51 -14.80
C ARG A 26 -18.83 -23.93 -13.37
N PHE A 27 -19.43 -24.67 -12.42
CA PHE A 27 -19.54 -24.23 -11.04
C PHE A 27 -18.22 -24.39 -10.23
N ALA A 28 -17.25 -25.16 -10.75
CA ALA A 28 -15.98 -25.40 -10.05
C ALA A 28 -15.17 -24.10 -9.81
N ALA A 29 -15.23 -23.14 -10.71
CA ALA A 29 -14.57 -21.83 -10.54
C ALA A 29 -15.06 -21.11 -9.27
N ARG A 30 -16.37 -21.12 -8.99
CA ARG A 30 -16.95 -20.53 -7.78
C ARG A 30 -16.55 -21.31 -6.52
N GLN A 31 -16.46 -22.62 -6.60
CA GLN A 31 -15.99 -23.47 -5.49
C GLN A 31 -14.53 -23.14 -5.18
N ILE A 32 -13.66 -23.07 -6.20
CA ILE A 32 -12.25 -22.71 -6.02
C ILE A 32 -12.15 -21.29 -5.41
N ALA A 33 -12.83 -20.28 -5.95
CA ALA A 33 -12.81 -18.93 -5.40
C ALA A 33 -13.22 -18.89 -3.92
N ARG A 34 -14.26 -19.66 -3.55
CA ARG A 34 -14.72 -19.78 -2.15
C ARG A 34 -13.66 -20.39 -1.24
N TRP A 35 -12.95 -21.42 -1.71
CA TRP A 35 -11.85 -22.02 -0.96
C TRP A 35 -10.71 -21.04 -0.77
N LEU A 36 -10.29 -20.36 -1.84
CA LEU A 36 -9.17 -19.42 -1.80
C LEU A 36 -9.49 -18.20 -0.92
N TYR A 37 -10.63 -17.53 -1.14
CA TYR A 37 -10.86 -16.19 -0.61
C TYR A 37 -11.80 -16.12 0.59
N VAL A 38 -12.71 -17.08 0.77
CA VAL A 38 -13.61 -17.11 1.92
C VAL A 38 -13.09 -18.03 3.02
N ARG A 39 -12.53 -19.18 2.62
CA ARG A 39 -11.96 -20.15 3.57
C ARG A 39 -10.46 -19.98 3.81
N HIS A 40 -9.79 -19.17 2.99
CA HIS A 40 -8.34 -18.92 3.00
C HIS A 40 -7.52 -20.23 2.92
N VAL A 41 -7.96 -21.17 2.11
CA VAL A 41 -7.30 -22.45 1.83
C VAL A 41 -6.87 -22.46 0.38
N GLU A 42 -5.56 -22.44 0.13
CA GLU A 42 -5.01 -22.48 -1.23
C GLU A 42 -4.65 -23.89 -1.73
N ASP A 43 -4.48 -24.85 -0.82
CA ASP A 43 -4.14 -26.23 -1.16
C ASP A 43 -5.31 -26.90 -1.87
N PRO A 44 -5.19 -27.23 -3.20
CA PRO A 44 -6.27 -27.86 -3.95
C PRO A 44 -6.69 -29.23 -3.37
N LEU A 45 -5.77 -29.97 -2.75
CA LEU A 45 -6.07 -31.28 -2.18
C LEU A 45 -7.09 -31.21 -1.03
N ARG A 46 -7.20 -30.05 -0.38
CA ARG A 46 -8.16 -29.77 0.70
C ARG A 46 -9.54 -29.31 0.21
N MET A 47 -9.71 -29.02 -1.10
CA MET A 47 -10.95 -28.52 -1.68
C MET A 47 -11.96 -29.67 -1.90
N THR A 48 -12.55 -30.18 -0.83
CA THR A 48 -13.28 -31.46 -0.78
C THR A 48 -14.54 -31.52 -1.65
N ASP A 49 -15.11 -30.40 -2.07
CA ASP A 49 -16.25 -30.29 -2.98
C ASP A 49 -15.83 -30.27 -4.48
N ILE A 50 -14.54 -30.43 -4.77
CA ILE A 50 -13.97 -30.62 -6.10
C ILE A 50 -13.55 -32.08 -6.28
N ALA A 51 -13.84 -32.67 -7.46
CA ALA A 51 -13.47 -34.06 -7.76
C ALA A 51 -11.97 -34.31 -7.58
N ALA A 52 -11.61 -35.47 -7.00
CA ALA A 52 -10.22 -35.76 -6.61
C ALA A 52 -9.22 -35.66 -7.78
N ALA A 53 -9.59 -36.13 -8.99
CA ALA A 53 -8.74 -36.02 -10.17
C ALA A 53 -8.44 -34.57 -10.59
N HIS A 54 -9.38 -33.65 -10.37
CA HIS A 54 -9.17 -32.22 -10.66
C HIS A 54 -8.31 -31.57 -9.58
N ARG A 55 -8.53 -31.91 -8.30
CA ARG A 55 -7.68 -31.44 -7.18
C ARG A 55 -6.21 -31.80 -7.39
N GLN A 56 -5.95 -33.06 -7.79
CA GLN A 56 -4.60 -33.52 -8.06
C GLN A 56 -3.94 -32.73 -9.19
N ARG A 57 -4.63 -32.52 -10.33
CA ARG A 57 -4.11 -31.72 -11.44
C ARG A 57 -3.84 -30.27 -11.08
N LEU A 58 -4.70 -29.65 -10.25
CA LEU A 58 -4.46 -28.31 -9.75
C LEU A 58 -3.23 -28.25 -8.84
N ALA A 59 -3.05 -29.23 -7.94
CA ALA A 59 -1.90 -29.30 -7.05
C ALA A 59 -0.58 -29.52 -7.80
N GLU A 60 -0.59 -30.26 -8.91
CA GLU A 60 0.59 -30.49 -9.76
C GLU A 60 0.95 -29.24 -10.58
N ARG A 61 -0.04 -28.43 -10.97
CA ARG A 61 0.15 -27.27 -11.85
C ARG A 61 0.55 -26.00 -11.08
N PHE A 62 -0.05 -25.75 -9.92
CA PHE A 62 0.07 -24.47 -9.22
C PHE A 62 0.95 -24.58 -7.97
N ALA A 63 1.88 -23.64 -7.84
CA ALA A 63 2.69 -23.53 -6.63
C ALA A 63 1.92 -22.81 -5.51
N PRO A 64 2.20 -23.14 -4.23
CA PRO A 64 1.68 -22.40 -3.08
C PRO A 64 2.14 -20.94 -3.10
N ALA A 65 1.21 -20.03 -2.87
CA ALA A 65 1.46 -18.59 -2.78
C ALA A 65 1.51 -18.07 -1.35
N LEU A 66 0.75 -18.72 -0.44
CA LEU A 66 0.64 -18.28 0.95
C LEU A 66 1.83 -18.76 1.76
N ARG A 67 2.51 -17.82 2.40
CA ARG A 67 3.70 -18.06 3.23
C ARG A 67 3.59 -17.27 4.52
N ALA A 68 3.82 -17.93 5.64
CA ALA A 68 3.95 -17.26 6.93
C ALA A 68 5.09 -16.23 6.88
N PRO A 69 5.02 -15.16 7.69
CA PRO A 69 6.15 -14.25 7.84
C PRO A 69 7.36 -14.98 8.41
N GLU A 70 8.55 -14.69 7.88
CA GLU A 70 9.81 -15.30 8.37
C GLU A 70 10.26 -14.68 9.69
N HIS A 71 9.91 -13.44 9.94
CA HIS A 71 10.27 -12.73 11.16
C HIS A 71 9.20 -11.72 11.57
N ALA A 72 9.09 -11.48 12.88
CA ALA A 72 8.26 -10.43 13.45
C ALA A 72 9.05 -9.63 14.48
N SER A 73 9.01 -8.30 14.40
CA SER A 73 9.51 -7.38 15.42
C SER A 73 8.32 -6.71 16.10
N VAL A 74 8.37 -6.53 17.41
CA VAL A 74 7.28 -5.95 18.20
C VAL A 74 7.76 -4.67 18.87
N SER A 75 7.05 -3.56 18.63
CA SER A 75 7.29 -2.26 19.24
C SER A 75 6.67 -2.17 20.64
N ALA A 76 7.20 -1.27 21.45
CA ALA A 76 6.63 -0.95 22.77
C ALA A 76 5.18 -0.42 22.68
N ASP A 77 4.77 0.17 21.54
CA ASP A 77 3.42 0.68 21.30
C ASP A 77 2.45 -0.39 20.76
N GLY A 78 2.89 -1.65 20.68
CA GLY A 78 2.12 -2.79 20.16
C GLY A 78 2.16 -2.94 18.64
N THR A 79 2.78 -2.02 17.91
CA THR A 79 3.00 -2.17 16.46
C THR A 79 3.89 -3.37 16.20
N LYS A 80 3.56 -4.15 15.15
CA LYS A 80 4.37 -5.29 14.74
C LYS A 80 4.81 -5.12 13.30
N LYS A 81 6.09 -5.37 13.03
CA LYS A 81 6.66 -5.40 11.70
C LYS A 81 6.94 -6.84 11.30
N TYR A 82 6.37 -7.25 10.18
CA TYR A 82 6.51 -8.60 9.64
C TYR A 82 7.38 -8.59 8.39
N LEU A 83 8.29 -9.54 8.31
CA LEU A 83 9.12 -9.80 7.15
C LEU A 83 8.56 -10.99 6.38
N PHE A 84 8.27 -10.81 5.10
CA PHE A 84 7.83 -11.87 4.20
C PHE A 84 8.87 -12.09 3.10
N ARG A 85 9.06 -13.35 2.72
CA ARG A 85 9.81 -13.72 1.52
C ARG A 85 8.87 -13.82 0.33
N THR A 86 9.22 -13.16 -0.78
CA THR A 86 8.48 -13.23 -2.03
C THR A 86 8.69 -14.57 -2.74
N LEU A 87 7.86 -14.85 -3.75
CA LEU A 87 7.99 -16.05 -4.58
C LEU A 87 9.31 -16.09 -5.37
N GLN A 88 9.90 -14.92 -5.64
CA GLN A 88 11.20 -14.78 -6.32
C GLN A 88 12.38 -14.73 -5.35
N GLY A 89 12.15 -14.86 -4.04
CA GLY A 89 13.20 -14.87 -3.02
C GLY A 89 13.59 -13.52 -2.45
N ASN A 90 13.02 -12.41 -2.93
CA ASN A 90 13.21 -11.10 -2.32
C ASN A 90 12.45 -10.98 -0.99
N PHE A 91 12.70 -9.91 -0.25
CA PHE A 91 12.03 -9.63 1.01
C PHE A 91 11.19 -8.38 0.93
N ILE A 92 10.06 -8.39 1.67
CA ILE A 92 9.21 -7.24 1.90
C ILE A 92 8.83 -7.15 3.36
N GLU A 93 8.49 -5.96 3.82
CA GLU A 93 8.00 -5.73 5.17
C GLU A 93 6.56 -5.21 5.14
N SER A 94 5.77 -5.62 6.14
CA SER A 94 4.42 -5.12 6.43
C SER A 94 4.36 -4.68 7.88
N ALA A 95 3.51 -3.69 8.21
CA ALA A 95 3.34 -3.22 9.57
C ALA A 95 1.88 -3.39 10.03
N TYR A 96 1.68 -4.16 11.10
CA TYR A 96 0.40 -4.24 11.83
C TYR A 96 0.39 -3.16 12.91
N ILE A 97 -0.61 -2.30 12.88
CA ILE A 97 -0.71 -1.11 13.75
C ILE A 97 -2.02 -1.17 14.51
N PRO A 98 -2.01 -1.61 15.79
CA PRO A 98 -3.20 -1.58 16.65
C PRO A 98 -3.44 -0.17 17.18
N ASP A 99 -4.72 0.22 17.30
CA ASP A 99 -5.14 1.49 17.87
C ASP A 99 -6.56 1.36 18.45
N GLY A 100 -6.67 0.95 19.70
CA GLY A 100 -7.94 0.59 20.36
C GLY A 100 -8.66 -0.53 19.60
N GLU A 101 -9.91 -0.27 19.20
CA GLU A 101 -10.71 -1.20 18.38
C GLU A 101 -10.26 -1.24 16.91
N ARG A 102 -9.42 -0.32 16.50
CA ARG A 102 -8.91 -0.27 15.14
C ARG A 102 -7.59 -1.02 15.03
N ALA A 103 -7.47 -1.84 13.99
CA ALA A 103 -6.23 -2.48 13.61
C ALA A 103 -5.97 -2.26 12.11
N THR A 104 -4.88 -1.59 11.79
CA THR A 104 -4.49 -1.26 10.40
C THR A 104 -3.32 -2.10 9.97
N LEU A 105 -3.40 -2.72 8.80
CA LEU A 105 -2.24 -3.31 8.15
C LEU A 105 -1.71 -2.38 7.07
N CYS A 106 -0.43 -2.04 7.16
CA CYS A 106 0.32 -1.36 6.11
C CYS A 106 0.99 -2.40 5.23
N VAL A 107 0.53 -2.53 3.98
CA VAL A 107 1.03 -3.53 3.03
C VAL A 107 1.98 -2.93 2.02
N SER A 108 2.90 -3.75 1.54
CA SER A 108 3.84 -3.45 0.46
C SER A 108 3.27 -3.89 -0.89
N SER A 109 3.61 -3.16 -1.94
CA SER A 109 3.25 -3.46 -3.34
C SER A 109 4.45 -3.86 -4.19
N GLN A 110 5.68 -3.60 -3.71
CA GLN A 110 6.93 -3.93 -4.38
C GLN A 110 7.99 -4.29 -3.35
N ALA A 111 9.01 -5.07 -3.74
CA ALA A 111 10.27 -5.16 -3.04
C ALA A 111 11.18 -4.03 -3.57
N GLY A 112 11.47 -3.05 -2.70
CA GLY A 112 12.10 -1.80 -3.12
C GLY A 112 11.14 -0.85 -3.86
N CYS A 113 11.66 0.28 -4.39
CA CYS A 113 10.86 1.29 -5.10
C CYS A 113 11.74 2.10 -6.04
N ARG A 114 11.28 2.34 -7.28
CA ARG A 114 12.03 3.14 -8.25
C ARG A 114 11.81 4.66 -8.14
N MET A 115 10.86 5.11 -7.30
CA MET A 115 10.54 6.54 -7.19
C MET A 115 11.70 7.38 -6.61
N GLY A 116 12.62 6.75 -5.88
CA GLY A 116 13.87 7.38 -5.44
C GLY A 116 13.68 8.50 -4.41
N CYS A 117 12.57 8.52 -3.66
CA CYS A 117 12.31 9.54 -2.64
C CYS A 117 13.43 9.54 -1.60
N ARG A 118 14.08 10.69 -1.39
CA ARG A 118 15.31 10.80 -0.56
C ARG A 118 15.05 10.63 0.93
N PHE A 119 13.81 10.81 1.36
CA PHE A 119 13.36 10.63 2.74
C PHE A 119 12.86 9.21 3.05
N CYS A 120 12.89 8.30 2.09
CA CYS A 120 12.32 6.96 2.20
C CYS A 120 13.40 5.88 2.07
N ALA A 121 13.49 4.98 3.06
CA ALA A 121 14.45 3.88 3.04
C ALA A 121 14.20 2.93 1.85
N THR A 122 12.93 2.61 1.56
CA THR A 122 12.55 1.80 0.39
C THR A 122 12.95 2.47 -0.93
N GLY A 123 12.80 3.80 -1.04
CA GLY A 123 13.18 4.55 -2.25
C GLY A 123 14.68 4.54 -2.51
N ARG A 124 15.51 4.47 -1.46
CA ARG A 124 16.97 4.33 -1.59
C ARG A 124 17.41 2.93 -1.98
N GLN A 125 16.60 1.93 -1.71
CA GLN A 125 16.88 0.53 -2.03
C GLN A 125 16.80 0.26 -3.54
N GLY A 126 16.06 1.07 -4.29
CA GLY A 126 15.72 0.79 -5.67
C GLY A 126 14.70 -0.33 -5.84
N LEU A 127 14.15 -0.50 -7.03
CA LEU A 127 13.17 -1.54 -7.33
C LEU A 127 13.87 -2.86 -7.59
N GLN A 128 13.46 -3.90 -6.87
CA GLN A 128 13.90 -5.29 -7.06
C GLN A 128 12.81 -6.13 -7.74
N GLN A 129 11.55 -5.98 -7.31
CA GLN A 129 10.42 -6.76 -7.82
C GLN A 129 9.10 -6.03 -7.62
N SER A 130 8.19 -6.09 -8.60
CA SER A 130 6.77 -5.82 -8.38
C SER A 130 6.08 -7.07 -7.86
N LEU A 131 5.29 -6.95 -6.77
CA LEU A 131 4.59 -8.07 -6.18
C LEU A 131 3.41 -8.49 -7.06
N SER A 132 3.17 -9.79 -7.18
CA SER A 132 1.93 -10.33 -7.71
C SER A 132 0.74 -10.02 -6.79
N ALA A 133 -0.48 -10.12 -7.33
CA ALA A 133 -1.68 -9.99 -6.50
C ALA A 133 -1.69 -11.01 -5.34
N ALA A 134 -1.24 -12.23 -5.59
CA ALA A 134 -1.10 -13.27 -4.56
C ALA A 134 -0.16 -12.85 -3.42
N GLU A 135 1.00 -12.27 -3.74
CA GLU A 135 1.97 -11.80 -2.74
C GLU A 135 1.46 -10.59 -1.94
N ILE A 136 0.66 -9.72 -2.58
CA ILE A 136 -0.02 -8.62 -1.87
C ILE A 136 -1.04 -9.19 -0.87
N LEU A 137 -1.89 -10.12 -1.32
CA LEU A 137 -2.92 -10.76 -0.50
C LEU A 137 -2.32 -11.62 0.63
N ASN A 138 -1.17 -12.26 0.37
CA ASN A 138 -0.46 -13.05 1.36
C ASN A 138 -0.15 -12.26 2.65
N GLN A 139 0.21 -10.99 2.54
CA GLN A 139 0.49 -10.13 3.69
C GLN A 139 -0.73 -9.97 4.61
N ILE A 140 -1.95 -10.10 4.07
CA ILE A 140 -3.21 -10.01 4.82
C ILE A 140 -3.56 -11.37 5.43
N VAL A 141 -3.56 -12.41 4.60
CA VAL A 141 -4.09 -13.74 4.97
C VAL A 141 -3.17 -14.50 5.90
N SER A 142 -1.85 -14.36 5.71
CA SER A 142 -0.85 -15.06 6.53
C SER A 142 -0.43 -14.29 7.79
N LEU A 143 -1.08 -13.15 8.06
CA LEU A 143 -0.85 -12.40 9.29
C LEU A 143 -1.49 -13.11 10.48
N PRO A 144 -0.78 -13.29 11.62
CA PRO A 144 -1.37 -13.89 12.83
C PRO A 144 -2.61 -13.14 13.35
N GLU A 145 -2.65 -11.82 13.21
CA GLU A 145 -3.75 -10.96 13.65
C GLU A 145 -4.79 -10.65 12.56
N ARG A 146 -4.84 -11.40 11.46
CA ARG A 146 -5.72 -11.11 10.32
C ARG A 146 -7.19 -10.87 10.70
N ASP A 147 -7.70 -11.65 11.66
CA ASP A 147 -9.11 -11.60 12.09
C ASP A 147 -9.42 -10.32 12.92
N ARG A 148 -8.39 -9.60 13.35
CA ARG A 148 -8.51 -8.32 14.04
C ARG A 148 -8.44 -7.12 13.09
N LEU A 149 -8.06 -7.34 11.84
CA LEU A 149 -7.86 -6.26 10.88
C LEU A 149 -9.17 -5.52 10.60
N THR A 150 -9.13 -4.21 10.75
CA THR A 150 -10.25 -3.31 10.40
C THR A 150 -9.96 -2.45 9.19
N ASN A 151 -8.70 -2.15 8.92
CA ASN A 151 -8.27 -1.24 7.86
C ASN A 151 -7.00 -1.74 7.15
N LEU A 152 -6.86 -1.34 5.89
CA LEU A 152 -5.70 -1.62 5.05
C LEU A 152 -5.17 -0.33 4.45
N VAL A 153 -3.85 -0.16 4.45
CA VAL A 153 -3.21 0.97 3.77
C VAL A 153 -2.06 0.49 2.88
N PHE A 154 -2.05 0.91 1.63
CA PHE A 154 -0.94 0.67 0.71
C PHE A 154 0.08 1.81 0.88
N MET A 155 0.81 1.77 1.99
CA MET A 155 1.82 2.76 2.39
C MET A 155 3.13 2.09 2.83
N GLY A 156 3.29 0.80 2.53
CA GLY A 156 4.50 0.02 2.76
C GLY A 156 5.55 0.25 1.68
N MET A 157 6.29 -0.79 1.35
CA MET A 157 7.32 -0.73 0.33
C MET A 157 6.71 -0.69 -1.08
N GLY A 158 7.27 0.20 -1.93
CA GLY A 158 6.89 0.34 -3.34
C GLY A 158 5.92 1.49 -3.64
N GLU A 159 5.74 1.74 -4.94
CA GLU A 159 4.72 2.63 -5.48
C GLU A 159 3.58 1.79 -6.05
N PRO A 160 2.38 1.82 -5.45
CA PRO A 160 1.27 0.97 -5.90
C PRO A 160 0.87 1.18 -7.35
N LEU A 161 0.93 2.43 -7.85
CA LEU A 161 0.57 2.73 -9.23
C LEU A 161 1.70 2.43 -10.24
N ASP A 162 2.90 2.06 -9.78
CA ASP A 162 3.93 1.45 -10.62
C ASP A 162 3.74 -0.08 -10.77
N ASN A 163 2.85 -0.66 -9.96
CA ASN A 163 2.41 -2.06 -10.02
C ASN A 163 0.89 -2.16 -10.16
N THR A 164 0.30 -1.31 -10.98
CA THR A 164 -1.16 -1.06 -11.05
C THR A 164 -1.98 -2.32 -11.30
N ASP A 165 -1.57 -3.19 -12.23
CA ASP A 165 -2.36 -4.38 -12.60
C ASP A 165 -2.56 -5.33 -11.41
N ASN A 166 -1.47 -5.65 -10.71
CA ASN A 166 -1.52 -6.51 -9.54
C ASN A 166 -2.22 -5.86 -8.35
N VAL A 167 -2.03 -4.56 -8.16
CA VAL A 167 -2.68 -3.80 -7.08
C VAL A 167 -4.19 -3.70 -7.31
N LEU A 168 -4.64 -3.37 -8.53
CA LEU A 168 -6.08 -3.33 -8.85
C LEU A 168 -6.72 -4.71 -8.71
N ARG A 169 -6.05 -5.77 -9.15
CA ARG A 169 -6.49 -7.16 -8.96
C ARG A 169 -6.61 -7.51 -7.46
N ALA A 170 -5.61 -7.18 -6.67
CA ALA A 170 -5.68 -7.41 -5.22
C ALA A 170 -6.84 -6.62 -4.58
N LEU A 171 -7.04 -5.36 -4.96
CA LEU A 171 -8.15 -4.54 -4.48
C LEU A 171 -9.51 -5.10 -4.89
N GLU A 172 -9.63 -5.61 -6.11
CA GLU A 172 -10.83 -6.30 -6.58
C GLU A 172 -11.17 -7.51 -5.71
N ILE A 173 -10.18 -8.39 -5.46
CA ILE A 173 -10.35 -9.57 -4.59
C ILE A 173 -10.72 -9.15 -3.15
N ILE A 174 -10.07 -8.12 -2.62
CA ILE A 174 -10.34 -7.66 -1.25
C ILE A 174 -11.75 -7.06 -1.12
N THR A 175 -12.24 -6.33 -2.13
CA THR A 175 -13.51 -5.57 -2.02
C THR A 175 -14.72 -6.28 -2.59
N SER A 176 -14.55 -7.33 -3.38
CA SER A 176 -15.66 -8.06 -3.99
C SER A 176 -16.32 -9.04 -3.02
N GLU A 177 -17.62 -9.26 -3.19
CA GLU A 177 -18.41 -10.22 -2.39
C GLU A 177 -17.92 -11.67 -2.57
N TRP A 178 -17.40 -12.01 -3.74
CA TRP A 178 -16.80 -13.31 -4.02
C TRP A 178 -15.38 -13.47 -3.43
N GLY A 179 -14.77 -12.35 -3.01
CA GLY A 179 -13.44 -12.27 -2.42
C GLY A 179 -13.51 -12.15 -0.90
N PHE A 180 -12.81 -11.16 -0.33
CA PHE A 180 -12.81 -10.92 1.13
C PHE A 180 -14.03 -10.12 1.61
N GLY A 181 -14.77 -9.45 0.73
CA GLY A 181 -15.98 -8.68 1.06
C GLY A 181 -15.72 -7.41 1.88
N TRP A 182 -14.51 -6.84 1.84
CA TRP A 182 -14.21 -5.64 2.60
C TRP A 182 -14.81 -4.40 1.97
N SER A 183 -15.34 -3.50 2.81
CA SER A 183 -15.76 -2.19 2.32
C SER A 183 -14.57 -1.40 1.76
N PRO A 184 -14.69 -0.79 0.57
CA PRO A 184 -13.64 0.08 0.02
C PRO A 184 -13.25 1.23 0.96
N THR A 185 -14.16 1.67 1.85
CA THR A 185 -13.91 2.74 2.82
C THR A 185 -12.93 2.36 3.94
N ARG A 186 -12.62 1.06 4.07
CA ARG A 186 -11.62 0.53 4.99
C ARG A 186 -10.21 0.52 4.40
N ILE A 187 -10.07 0.87 3.12
CA ILE A 187 -8.81 0.74 2.37
C ILE A 187 -8.37 2.11 1.87
N THR A 188 -7.08 2.41 2.02
CA THR A 188 -6.45 3.61 1.45
C THR A 188 -5.26 3.21 0.59
N LEU A 189 -5.23 3.64 -0.66
CA LEU A 189 -4.08 3.53 -1.53
C LEU A 189 -3.32 4.85 -1.53
N SER A 190 -2.02 4.80 -1.23
CA SER A 190 -1.12 5.96 -1.33
C SER A 190 -0.29 5.90 -2.61
N THR A 191 -0.09 7.05 -3.25
CA THR A 191 0.72 7.15 -4.46
C THR A 191 1.53 8.44 -4.51
N ALA A 192 2.68 8.39 -5.15
CA ALA A 192 3.46 9.58 -5.50
C ALA A 192 2.86 10.37 -6.68
N GLY A 193 1.86 9.79 -7.38
CA GLY A 193 1.13 10.45 -8.46
C GLY A 193 1.54 10.03 -9.87
N VAL A 194 1.68 8.73 -10.14
CA VAL A 194 1.93 8.20 -11.50
C VAL A 194 0.70 8.46 -12.38
N VAL A 195 0.73 9.53 -13.16
CA VAL A 195 -0.46 10.15 -13.79
C VAL A 195 -1.31 9.22 -14.67
N PRO A 196 -0.78 8.44 -15.62
CA PRO A 196 -1.63 7.56 -16.43
C PRO A 196 -2.35 6.51 -15.58
N GLN A 197 -1.66 5.97 -14.60
CA GLN A 197 -2.18 4.91 -13.74
C GLN A 197 -3.12 5.46 -12.65
N LEU A 198 -2.94 6.73 -12.27
CA LEU A 198 -3.85 7.41 -11.34
C LEU A 198 -5.28 7.49 -11.91
N ARG A 199 -5.44 7.87 -13.18
CA ARG A 199 -6.76 7.87 -13.83
C ARG A 199 -7.38 6.47 -13.83
N ARG A 200 -6.62 5.47 -14.27
CA ARG A 200 -7.06 4.09 -14.27
C ARG A 200 -7.53 3.62 -12.88
N PHE A 201 -6.77 3.94 -11.83
CA PHE A 201 -7.17 3.64 -10.45
C PHE A 201 -8.45 4.36 -10.05
N LEU A 202 -8.58 5.65 -10.36
CA LEU A 202 -9.76 6.45 -10.03
C LEU A 202 -11.03 5.93 -10.72
N ASP A 203 -10.90 5.42 -11.94
CA ASP A 203 -12.02 4.87 -12.72
C ASP A 203 -12.40 3.45 -12.25
N SER A 204 -11.42 2.64 -11.83
CA SER A 204 -11.61 1.21 -11.56
C SER A 204 -11.85 0.87 -10.09
N SER A 205 -11.53 1.76 -9.14
CA SER A 205 -11.61 1.45 -7.70
C SER A 205 -12.32 2.54 -6.91
N LYS A 206 -12.97 2.15 -5.81
CA LYS A 206 -13.66 3.05 -4.87
C LYS A 206 -12.93 3.23 -3.54
N VAL A 207 -11.73 2.66 -3.38
CA VAL A 207 -10.94 2.81 -2.16
C VAL A 207 -10.47 4.27 -2.00
N HIS A 208 -10.16 4.67 -0.77
CA HIS A 208 -9.65 6.01 -0.49
C HIS A 208 -8.29 6.23 -1.14
N LEU A 209 -8.04 7.46 -1.54
CA LEU A 209 -6.77 7.88 -2.14
C LEU A 209 -5.97 8.75 -1.16
N ALA A 210 -4.69 8.48 -1.04
CA ALA A 210 -3.71 9.37 -0.42
C ALA A 210 -2.65 9.75 -1.47
N VAL A 211 -2.32 11.02 -1.58
CA VAL A 211 -1.29 11.52 -2.51
C VAL A 211 -0.10 12.02 -1.71
N SER A 212 1.08 11.48 -1.99
CA SER A 212 2.35 11.93 -1.43
C SER A 212 2.73 13.29 -2.03
N LEU A 213 2.36 14.38 -1.34
CA LEU A 213 2.60 15.74 -1.80
C LEU A 213 3.98 16.23 -1.34
N HIS A 214 4.22 16.27 -0.05
CA HIS A 214 5.45 16.57 0.70
C HIS A 214 6.10 17.94 0.41
N ASN A 215 5.88 18.56 -0.73
CA ASN A 215 6.24 19.93 -1.04
C ASN A 215 5.36 20.49 -2.17
N PRO A 216 4.79 21.73 -2.04
CA PRO A 216 3.95 22.31 -3.07
C PRO A 216 4.74 23.00 -4.20
N PHE A 217 6.05 23.23 -4.04
CA PHE A 217 6.91 23.84 -5.03
C PHE A 217 7.60 22.77 -5.88
N PRO A 218 7.43 22.77 -7.22
CA PRO A 218 7.95 21.72 -8.09
C PRO A 218 9.46 21.51 -7.97
N ASP A 219 10.25 22.57 -7.95
CA ASP A 219 11.71 22.47 -7.87
C ASP A 219 12.15 21.83 -6.56
N GLU A 220 11.61 22.28 -5.44
CA GLU A 220 11.90 21.72 -4.13
C GLU A 220 11.36 20.28 -3.99
N ARG A 221 10.18 19.99 -4.56
CA ARG A 221 9.64 18.64 -4.58
C ARG A 221 10.52 17.70 -5.38
N ALA A 222 11.04 18.14 -6.53
CA ALA A 222 11.95 17.35 -7.36
C ALA A 222 13.25 16.99 -6.65
N GLU A 223 13.72 17.81 -5.71
CA GLU A 223 14.90 17.51 -4.90
C GLU A 223 14.69 16.36 -3.93
N ILE A 224 13.49 16.24 -3.33
CA ILE A 224 13.16 15.20 -2.36
C ILE A 224 12.41 14.02 -2.98
N MET A 225 11.69 14.26 -4.09
CA MET A 225 10.90 13.27 -4.84
C MET A 225 11.18 13.40 -6.34
N PRO A 226 12.16 12.66 -6.89
CA PRO A 226 12.52 12.74 -8.31
C PRO A 226 11.37 12.48 -9.29
N VAL A 227 10.31 11.80 -8.84
CA VAL A 227 9.08 11.54 -9.60
C VAL A 227 8.40 12.81 -10.09
N GLU A 228 8.61 13.95 -9.43
CA GLU A 228 8.10 15.27 -9.85
C GLU A 228 8.47 15.62 -11.28
N LYS A 229 9.66 15.24 -11.72
CA LYS A 229 10.15 15.48 -13.09
C LYS A 229 9.33 14.76 -14.15
N ALA A 230 8.81 13.58 -13.84
CA ALA A 230 7.97 12.79 -14.73
C ALA A 230 6.47 13.11 -14.54
N TRP A 231 6.05 13.29 -13.31
CA TRP A 231 4.67 13.49 -12.91
C TRP A 231 4.54 14.66 -11.93
N PRO A 232 4.47 15.90 -12.45
CA PRO A 232 4.34 17.11 -11.63
C PRO A 232 3.11 17.06 -10.73
N ILE A 233 3.25 17.48 -9.47
CA ILE A 233 2.15 17.48 -8.50
C ILE A 233 0.97 18.35 -8.95
N ALA A 234 1.23 19.43 -9.65
CA ALA A 234 0.17 20.27 -10.23
C ALA A 234 -0.71 19.46 -11.19
N ARG A 235 -0.09 18.62 -12.04
CA ARG A 235 -0.83 17.75 -12.96
C ARG A 235 -1.68 16.70 -12.22
N VAL A 236 -1.15 16.14 -11.13
CA VAL A 236 -1.89 15.22 -10.27
C VAL A 236 -3.12 15.90 -9.68
N VAL A 237 -2.94 17.13 -9.16
CA VAL A 237 -4.02 17.93 -8.58
C VAL A 237 -5.08 18.30 -9.63
N ASP A 238 -4.67 18.65 -10.86
CA ASP A 238 -5.61 18.93 -11.96
C ASP A 238 -6.48 17.72 -12.29
N ILE A 239 -5.89 16.52 -12.35
CA ILE A 239 -6.67 15.30 -12.53
C ILE A 239 -7.66 15.10 -11.39
N LEU A 240 -7.25 15.32 -10.15
CA LEU A 240 -8.15 15.13 -9.00
C LEU A 240 -9.35 16.09 -9.03
N ARG A 241 -9.22 17.27 -9.63
CA ARG A 241 -10.35 18.22 -9.80
C ARG A 241 -11.44 17.71 -10.74
N GLU A 242 -11.12 16.72 -11.59
CA GLU A 242 -12.09 16.10 -12.51
C GLU A 242 -12.97 15.05 -11.81
N TYR A 243 -12.68 14.67 -10.54
CA TYR A 243 -13.38 13.62 -9.79
C TYR A 243 -14.11 14.16 -8.56
N ASP A 244 -15.25 13.54 -8.22
CA ASP A 244 -15.99 13.87 -7.01
C ASP A 244 -15.50 13.04 -5.80
N PHE A 245 -15.08 13.76 -4.76
CA PHE A 245 -14.65 13.18 -3.48
C PHE A 245 -15.62 13.50 -2.33
N THR A 246 -16.85 13.88 -2.63
CA THR A 246 -17.82 14.33 -1.60
C THR A 246 -18.54 13.19 -0.89
N HIS A 247 -18.67 12.02 -1.54
CA HIS A 247 -19.51 10.93 -1.03
C HIS A 247 -18.73 9.66 -0.64
N GLN A 248 -18.36 8.81 -1.58
CA GLN A 248 -17.85 7.48 -1.29
C GLN A 248 -16.32 7.43 -1.07
N ARG A 249 -15.58 8.16 -1.90
CA ARG A 249 -14.11 8.20 -1.85
C ARG A 249 -13.65 9.46 -1.13
N ARG A 250 -12.61 9.31 -0.32
CA ARG A 250 -11.89 10.46 0.25
C ARG A 250 -10.55 10.61 -0.41
N VAL A 251 -10.08 11.84 -0.56
CA VAL A 251 -8.70 12.16 -0.93
C VAL A 251 -8.00 12.83 0.25
N SER A 252 -6.79 12.37 0.52
CA SER A 252 -5.87 13.00 1.46
C SER A 252 -4.54 13.30 0.78
N PHE A 253 -3.84 14.30 1.28
CA PHE A 253 -2.47 14.60 0.90
C PHE A 253 -1.56 14.31 2.08
N GLU A 254 -0.59 13.44 1.86
CA GLU A 254 0.41 13.13 2.86
C GLU A 254 1.54 14.14 2.77
N TYR A 255 1.93 14.71 3.90
CA TYR A 255 2.94 15.76 3.97
C TYR A 255 3.92 15.46 5.08
N ILE A 256 5.09 14.93 4.73
CA ILE A 256 6.20 14.74 5.66
C ILE A 256 6.81 16.12 5.94
N VAL A 257 6.74 16.56 7.18
CA VAL A 257 7.31 17.85 7.61
C VAL A 257 8.78 17.65 7.94
N MET A 258 9.64 18.41 7.26
CA MET A 258 11.10 18.44 7.46
C MET A 258 11.50 19.84 7.87
N SER A 259 12.14 19.96 9.05
CA SER A 259 12.50 21.22 9.66
C SER A 259 13.40 22.06 8.76
N GLY A 260 13.00 23.31 8.52
CA GLY A 260 13.72 24.28 7.70
C GLY A 260 13.67 24.02 6.19
N LEU A 261 12.98 22.96 5.75
CA LEU A 261 12.91 22.62 4.32
C LEU A 261 11.52 22.96 3.74
N ASN A 262 10.45 22.43 4.34
CA ASN A 262 9.10 22.53 3.77
C ASN A 262 8.05 22.99 4.80
N ASP A 263 8.46 23.59 5.91
CA ASP A 263 7.62 23.97 7.06
C ASP A 263 7.39 25.50 7.21
N SER A 264 7.78 26.29 6.20
CA SER A 264 7.70 27.76 6.28
C SER A 264 6.30 28.30 5.91
N PRO A 265 5.99 29.57 6.30
CA PRO A 265 4.72 30.21 5.93
C PRO A 265 4.45 30.28 4.42
N ARG A 266 5.49 30.29 3.58
CA ARG A 266 5.31 30.28 2.12
C ARG A 266 4.75 28.95 1.64
N HIS A 267 5.15 27.82 2.27
CA HIS A 267 4.62 26.48 1.96
C HIS A 267 3.14 26.39 2.32
N ILE A 268 2.72 26.96 3.46
CA ILE A 268 1.33 27.00 3.89
C ILE A 268 0.47 27.77 2.86
N ARG A 269 0.93 28.92 2.39
CA ARG A 269 0.21 29.70 1.37
C ARG A 269 0.09 28.93 0.07
N GLU A 270 1.17 28.31 -0.38
CA GLU A 270 1.19 27.59 -1.64
C GLU A 270 0.35 26.29 -1.58
N LEU A 271 0.39 25.56 -0.45
CA LEU A 271 -0.52 24.43 -0.22
C LEU A 271 -1.97 24.84 -0.33
N SER A 272 -2.33 25.99 0.29
CA SER A 272 -3.70 26.49 0.24
C SER A 272 -4.10 26.88 -1.19
N ARG A 273 -3.18 27.46 -1.97
CA ARG A 273 -3.42 27.82 -3.37
C ARG A 273 -3.56 26.57 -4.25
N LEU A 274 -2.65 25.62 -4.11
CA LEU A 274 -2.60 24.39 -4.90
C LEU A 274 -3.85 23.52 -4.70
N LEU A 275 -4.30 23.39 -3.46
CA LEU A 275 -5.42 22.51 -3.10
C LEU A 275 -6.79 23.19 -3.11
N ASN A 276 -6.84 24.48 -3.46
CA ASN A 276 -8.10 25.21 -3.55
C ASN A 276 -9.08 24.52 -4.51
N GLY A 277 -10.34 24.39 -4.07
CA GLY A 277 -11.41 23.76 -4.84
C GLY A 277 -11.47 22.22 -4.75
N ILE A 278 -10.54 21.57 -4.03
CA ILE A 278 -10.60 20.14 -3.79
C ILE A 278 -11.07 19.88 -2.35
N LYS A 279 -12.12 19.05 -2.18
CA LYS A 279 -12.54 18.57 -0.86
C LYS A 279 -11.56 17.50 -0.38
N CYS A 280 -10.52 17.93 0.32
CA CYS A 280 -9.44 17.06 0.79
C CYS A 280 -9.07 17.32 2.25
N ARG A 281 -8.14 16.52 2.76
CA ARG A 281 -7.43 16.75 4.02
C ARG A 281 -5.93 16.66 3.80
N ILE A 282 -5.15 17.26 4.70
CA ILE A 282 -3.72 17.04 4.78
C ILE A 282 -3.42 16.22 6.04
N ASN A 283 -2.66 15.15 5.88
CA ASN A 283 -2.08 14.39 6.98
C ASN A 283 -0.61 14.77 7.12
N LEU A 284 -0.28 15.48 8.19
CA LEU A 284 1.11 15.80 8.52
C LEU A 284 1.77 14.58 9.15
N ILE A 285 2.93 14.22 8.63
CA ILE A 285 3.77 13.15 9.11
C ILE A 285 5.08 13.78 9.60
N ARG A 286 5.47 13.50 10.85
CA ARG A 286 6.79 13.90 11.34
C ARG A 286 7.84 13.10 10.57
N PHE A 287 8.90 13.76 10.09
CA PHE A 287 9.99 13.07 9.43
C PHE A 287 10.70 12.12 10.40
N HIS A 288 10.88 10.86 9.98
CA HIS A 288 11.69 9.88 10.70
C HIS A 288 13.05 9.79 10.06
N ARG A 289 14.09 9.98 10.87
CA ARG A 289 15.46 10.00 10.37
C ARG A 289 15.87 8.62 9.86
N ILE A 290 16.37 8.58 8.63
CA ILE A 290 17.01 7.40 8.04
C ILE A 290 18.53 7.61 8.01
N PRO A 291 19.34 6.55 8.10
CA PRO A 291 20.80 6.67 8.07
C PRO A 291 21.30 7.48 6.87
N GLY A 292 22.23 8.41 7.10
CA GLY A 292 22.77 9.27 6.06
C GLY A 292 21.80 10.30 5.47
N SER A 293 20.66 10.57 6.09
CA SER A 293 19.74 11.63 5.66
C SER A 293 20.22 13.01 6.14
N PRO A 294 20.21 14.03 5.26
CA PRO A 294 20.53 15.41 5.65
C PRO A 294 19.34 16.13 6.30
N TYR A 295 18.16 15.50 6.36
CA TYR A 295 16.94 16.14 6.84
C TYR A 295 16.75 15.97 8.34
N PHE A 296 16.02 16.90 8.95
CA PHE A 296 15.74 16.93 10.39
C PHE A 296 14.24 16.88 10.66
N SER A 297 13.88 16.22 11.76
CA SER A 297 12.50 16.20 12.26
C SER A 297 12.16 17.56 12.88
N PRO A 298 10.94 18.08 12.65
CA PRO A 298 10.45 19.22 13.39
C PRO A 298 10.14 18.84 14.84
N ASP A 299 10.13 19.82 15.73
CA ASP A 299 9.59 19.65 17.08
C ASP A 299 8.04 19.57 17.07
N ALA A 300 7.46 19.18 18.20
CA ALA A 300 6.01 19.04 18.33
C ALA A 300 5.26 20.38 18.14
N GLU A 301 5.83 21.48 18.61
CA GLU A 301 5.22 22.79 18.51
C GLU A 301 5.20 23.29 17.05
N ALA A 302 6.27 23.06 16.29
CA ALA A 302 6.32 23.36 14.86
C ALA A 302 5.24 22.59 14.08
N MET A 303 5.06 21.29 14.40
CA MET A 303 3.99 20.48 13.82
C MET A 303 2.60 21.04 14.13
N ILE A 304 2.36 21.45 15.38
CA ILE A 304 1.09 22.06 15.80
C ILE A 304 0.87 23.39 15.10
N ARG A 305 1.86 24.29 15.08
CA ARG A 305 1.76 25.60 14.39
C ARG A 305 1.46 25.41 12.89
N PHE A 306 2.11 24.46 12.23
CA PHE A 306 1.90 24.18 10.82
C PHE A 306 0.49 23.63 10.54
N ARG A 307 -0.01 22.70 11.36
CA ARG A 307 -1.38 22.18 11.32
C ARG A 307 -2.41 23.30 11.48
N ASP A 308 -2.25 24.12 12.51
CA ASP A 308 -3.22 25.16 12.87
C ASP A 308 -3.28 26.24 11.78
N ALA A 309 -2.12 26.60 11.20
CA ALA A 309 -2.04 27.56 10.11
C ALA A 309 -2.71 27.07 8.80
N LEU A 310 -2.65 25.78 8.49
CA LEU A 310 -3.39 25.15 7.38
C LEU A 310 -4.89 25.09 7.69
N THR A 311 -5.25 24.68 8.91
CA THR A 311 -6.65 24.60 9.35
C THR A 311 -7.32 25.98 9.34
N ALA A 312 -6.64 27.02 9.78
CA ALA A 312 -7.13 28.40 9.71
C ALA A 312 -7.39 28.89 8.26
N ARG A 313 -6.81 28.23 7.26
CA ARG A 313 -7.07 28.46 5.82
C ARG A 313 -8.14 27.55 5.22
N GLY A 314 -8.88 26.83 6.06
CA GLY A 314 -9.98 25.95 5.64
C GLY A 314 -9.55 24.57 5.16
N ILE A 315 -8.28 24.17 5.32
CA ILE A 315 -7.82 22.82 4.97
C ILE A 315 -7.86 21.95 6.23
N GLN A 316 -8.71 20.95 6.24
CA GLN A 316 -8.73 19.97 7.33
C GLN A 316 -7.36 19.30 7.45
N THR A 317 -6.65 19.55 8.55
CA THR A 317 -5.28 19.06 8.74
C THR A 317 -5.16 18.24 10.02
N THR A 318 -4.51 17.08 9.95
CA THR A 318 -4.25 16.20 11.08
C THR A 318 -2.76 15.91 11.20
N ILE A 319 -2.27 15.66 12.42
CA ILE A 319 -0.92 15.15 12.67
C ILE A 319 -1.06 13.64 12.91
N ARG A 320 -0.41 12.82 12.09
CA ARG A 320 -0.40 11.37 12.28
C ARG A 320 0.51 11.00 13.43
N ALA A 321 0.02 10.15 14.33
CA ALA A 321 0.85 9.54 15.34
C ALA A 321 1.93 8.66 14.69
N SER A 322 3.17 8.81 15.13
CA SER A 322 4.25 7.89 14.80
C SER A 322 4.05 6.57 15.55
N ARG A 323 4.10 5.46 14.85
CA ARG A 323 3.94 4.12 15.41
C ARG A 323 5.10 3.23 14.96
N GLY A 324 5.61 2.39 15.88
CA GLY A 324 6.68 1.44 15.61
C GLY A 324 8.01 2.07 15.17
N GLU A 325 8.34 3.27 15.64
CA GLU A 325 9.59 3.96 15.26
C GLU A 325 10.82 3.18 15.79
N ASP A 326 10.73 2.62 16.99
CA ASP A 326 11.77 1.83 17.66
C ASP A 326 12.14 0.54 16.91
N ILE A 327 11.20 -0.02 16.15
CA ILE A 327 11.42 -1.19 15.29
C ILE A 327 11.52 -0.84 13.81
N GLN A 328 11.68 0.43 13.45
CA GLN A 328 11.72 0.92 12.07
C GLN A 328 10.49 0.52 11.24
N ALA A 329 9.30 0.57 11.84
CA ALA A 329 8.02 0.29 11.17
C ALA A 329 7.25 1.56 10.78
N ALA A 330 7.71 2.75 11.18
CA ALA A 330 7.07 4.01 10.83
C ALA A 330 7.18 4.33 9.34
N CYS A 331 6.33 5.25 8.86
CA CYS A 331 6.29 5.64 7.45
C CYS A 331 7.67 6.08 6.93
N GLY A 332 8.09 5.50 5.80
CA GLY A 332 9.39 5.75 5.17
C GLY A 332 10.56 4.94 5.71
N LEU A 333 10.38 4.16 6.78
CA LEU A 333 11.46 3.39 7.41
C LEU A 333 11.54 1.93 6.93
N LEU A 334 10.47 1.37 6.33
CA LEU A 334 10.48 -0.01 5.85
C LEU A 334 11.57 -0.22 4.80
N SER A 335 12.45 -1.20 5.02
CA SER A 335 13.56 -1.53 4.13
C SER A 335 14.16 -2.89 4.49
N THR A 336 14.58 -3.63 3.48
CA THR A 336 15.24 -4.94 3.64
C THR A 336 16.76 -4.88 3.51
N GLN A 337 17.36 -3.70 3.33
CA GLN A 337 18.81 -3.54 3.12
C GLN A 337 19.67 -4.03 4.29
N MET A 338 19.19 -3.87 5.53
CA MET A 338 19.97 -4.25 6.73
C MET A 338 20.06 -5.78 6.96
N LYS A 339 19.39 -6.61 6.14
CA LYS A 339 19.36 -8.07 6.31
C LYS A 339 20.28 -8.82 5.36
N ASN A 340 20.95 -8.11 4.46
CA ASN A 340 21.93 -8.66 3.53
C ASN A 340 23.38 -8.46 4.00
N GLU A 341 23.62 -7.89 5.19
CA GLU A 341 24.94 -7.89 5.79
C GLU A 341 25.13 -9.23 6.54
N PRO A 342 26.17 -10.01 6.23
CA PRO A 342 26.49 -11.19 7.02
C PRO A 342 26.83 -10.78 8.44
N ALA A 343 26.30 -11.53 9.41
CA ALA A 343 26.55 -11.38 10.84
C ALA A 343 28.01 -11.64 11.20
#